data_37f2ca870f714f675d79527a57c49797
#
_entry.id   37f2ca870f714f675d79527a57c49797
#
_cell.length_a   1.000
_cell.length_b   1.000
_cell.length_c   1.000
_cell.angle_alpha   90.00
_cell.angle_beta   90.00
_cell.angle_gamma   90.00
#
_symmetry.space_group_name_H-M   'P 1'
#
loop_
_entity.id
_entity.type
_entity.pdbx_description
1 polymer ?
#
loop_
_entity_poly.entity_id
_entity_poly.type
_entity_poly.pdbx_seq_one_letter_code
_entity_poly.pdbx_strand_id
1 'polypeptide(L)'
;HGCNSVLATKMAMSTSDYVVTEAGFGADLGAEKFLDIKCRMAGLTPKMTILVVTTRGLAEAGLDNMARHIENLQNMGQTVVVTLNRFGTDTQQTIDELKAYCNKLGVDFAPNEAYLHGGEGCEELAKLCLKTIEEHPSSDIKFVYDLEDSVEVKIEKIAKQVYRAGRVEFTSKARKAMERIAEWGLDKMPICV
;
A
#
# COMPACT_ATOMS: atom_id res chain seq x y z
N HIS A 1 -4.31 -11.14 -0.17
CA HIS A 1 -4.28 -10.02 -1.12
C HIS A 1 -2.88 -9.42 -1.17
N GLY A 2 -2.51 -8.78 -2.29
CA GLY A 2 -1.17 -8.23 -2.49
C GLY A 2 -0.07 -9.25 -2.77
N CYS A 3 -0.25 -10.51 -2.43
CA CYS A 3 0.81 -11.53 -2.47
C CYS A 3 0.78 -12.45 -3.69
N ASN A 4 -0.27 -12.40 -4.51
CA ASN A 4 -0.43 -13.23 -5.68
C ASN A 4 0.45 -12.79 -6.86
N SER A 5 0.50 -13.65 -7.89
CA SER A 5 1.04 -13.28 -9.21
C SER A 5 2.53 -12.90 -9.26
N VAL A 6 3.39 -13.48 -8.42
CA VAL A 6 4.84 -13.25 -8.47
C VAL A 6 5.41 -13.59 -9.85
N LEU A 7 5.03 -14.74 -10.41
CA LEU A 7 5.49 -15.15 -11.76
C LEU A 7 5.03 -14.18 -12.85
N ALA A 8 3.75 -13.77 -12.81
CA ALA A 8 3.21 -12.79 -13.75
C ALA A 8 3.92 -11.43 -13.64
N THR A 9 4.15 -10.96 -12.41
CA THR A 9 4.89 -9.71 -12.19
C THR A 9 6.32 -9.78 -12.73
N LYS A 10 7.06 -10.86 -12.45
CA LYS A 10 8.42 -11.05 -12.96
C LYS A 10 8.44 -11.16 -14.50
N MET A 11 7.47 -11.86 -15.08
CA MET A 11 7.32 -11.96 -16.53
C MET A 11 7.04 -10.59 -17.17
N ALA A 12 6.12 -9.82 -16.60
CA ALA A 12 5.82 -8.46 -17.07
C ALA A 12 7.08 -7.57 -17.00
N MET A 13 7.83 -7.62 -15.90
CA MET A 13 9.09 -6.87 -15.74
C MET A 13 10.17 -7.24 -16.75
N SER A 14 10.14 -8.46 -17.30
CA SER A 14 11.09 -8.88 -18.33
C SER A 14 10.69 -8.47 -19.77
N THR A 15 9.45 -8.01 -19.95
CA THR A 15 8.87 -7.70 -21.27
C THR A 15 8.38 -6.27 -21.43
N SER A 16 8.46 -5.45 -20.37
CA SER A 16 7.92 -4.10 -20.36
C SER A 16 8.83 -3.14 -19.60
N ASP A 17 8.88 -1.89 -20.03
CA ASP A 17 9.66 -0.82 -19.38
C ASP A 17 9.04 -0.42 -18.05
N TYR A 18 7.70 -0.45 -17.96
CA TYR A 18 6.93 -0.15 -16.76
C TYR A 18 5.93 -1.27 -16.48
N VAL A 19 5.80 -1.61 -15.20
CA VAL A 19 4.82 -2.59 -14.72
C VAL A 19 4.02 -1.98 -13.60
N VAL A 20 2.70 -1.99 -13.75
CA VAL A 20 1.75 -1.57 -12.72
C VAL A 20 1.04 -2.82 -12.20
N THR A 21 0.98 -2.98 -10.90
CA THR A 21 0.33 -4.13 -10.24
C THR A 21 -0.53 -3.66 -9.09
N GLU A 22 -1.58 -4.41 -8.79
CA GLU A 22 -2.45 -4.13 -7.65
C GLU A 22 -1.94 -4.78 -6.37
N ALA A 23 -2.15 -4.09 -5.25
CA ALA A 23 -2.05 -4.68 -3.91
C ALA A 23 -3.42 -5.11 -3.35
N GLY A 24 -4.51 -4.53 -3.86
CA GLY A 24 -5.88 -4.82 -3.46
C GLY A 24 -6.26 -4.27 -2.07
N PHE A 25 -7.54 -4.09 -1.82
CA PHE A 25 -8.09 -3.59 -0.55
C PHE A 25 -7.53 -2.25 -0.06
N GLY A 26 -7.70 -1.95 1.23
CA GLY A 26 -7.03 -0.82 1.87
C GLY A 26 -5.51 -1.02 1.95
N ALA A 27 -4.76 0.08 1.95
CA ALA A 27 -3.30 0.01 1.96
C ALA A 27 -2.73 -0.62 3.25
N ASP A 28 -3.47 -0.53 4.34
CA ASP A 28 -3.16 -1.20 5.62
C ASP A 28 -3.17 -2.73 5.51
N LEU A 29 -3.99 -3.28 4.62
CA LEU A 29 -4.10 -4.72 4.39
C LEU A 29 -3.30 -5.13 3.15
N GLY A 30 -3.66 -4.61 1.98
CA GLY A 30 -3.10 -5.07 0.71
C GLY A 30 -1.67 -4.61 0.47
N ALA A 31 -1.35 -3.34 0.70
CA ALA A 31 0.00 -2.84 0.48
C ALA A 31 0.98 -3.35 1.54
N GLU A 32 0.56 -3.52 2.80
CA GLU A 32 1.40 -4.14 3.83
C GLU A 32 1.82 -5.54 3.39
N LYS A 33 0.87 -6.41 2.98
CA LYS A 33 1.18 -7.77 2.49
C LYS A 33 2.01 -7.76 1.21
N PHE A 34 1.74 -6.81 0.30
CA PHE A 34 2.51 -6.65 -0.92
C PHE A 34 3.99 -6.37 -0.61
N LEU A 35 4.26 -5.46 0.31
CA LEU A 35 5.62 -5.07 0.68
C LEU A 35 6.27 -6.12 1.60
N ASP A 36 5.65 -6.46 2.73
CA ASP A 36 6.24 -7.33 3.74
C ASP A 36 6.31 -8.81 3.34
N ILE A 37 5.44 -9.27 2.44
CA ILE A 37 5.45 -10.66 1.98
C ILE A 37 5.95 -10.76 0.53
N LYS A 38 5.18 -10.23 -0.44
CA LYS A 38 5.47 -10.44 -1.87
C LYS A 38 6.80 -9.81 -2.27
N CYS A 39 7.03 -8.55 -1.97
CA CYS A 39 8.26 -7.86 -2.33
C CYS A 39 9.47 -8.48 -1.64
N ARG A 40 9.35 -8.78 -0.35
CA ARG A 40 10.41 -9.45 0.43
C ARG A 40 10.79 -10.79 -0.16
N MET A 41 9.82 -11.65 -0.43
CA MET A 41 10.06 -13.02 -0.92
C MET A 41 10.49 -13.09 -2.39
N ALA A 42 10.07 -12.13 -3.19
CA ALA A 42 10.33 -12.11 -4.64
C ALA A 42 11.48 -11.19 -5.07
N GLY A 43 12.04 -10.39 -4.14
CA GLY A 43 13.09 -9.40 -4.43
C GLY A 43 12.56 -8.25 -5.31
N LEU A 44 11.32 -7.81 -5.08
CA LEU A 44 10.71 -6.71 -5.83
C LEU A 44 10.91 -5.38 -5.07
N THR A 45 11.20 -4.32 -5.81
CA THR A 45 11.40 -2.97 -5.27
C THR A 45 10.54 -1.96 -6.05
N PRO A 46 9.30 -1.72 -5.63
CA PRO A 46 8.44 -0.73 -6.29
C PRO A 46 9.09 0.65 -6.30
N LYS A 47 8.98 1.36 -7.41
CA LYS A 47 9.54 2.70 -7.55
C LYS A 47 8.63 3.79 -6.98
N MET A 48 7.35 3.49 -6.85
CA MET A 48 6.34 4.35 -6.23
C MET A 48 5.09 3.55 -5.92
N THR A 49 4.21 4.13 -5.11
CA THR A 49 2.88 3.60 -4.82
C THR A 49 1.82 4.61 -5.22
N ILE A 50 0.82 4.18 -5.99
CA ILE A 50 -0.36 4.97 -6.29
C ILE A 50 -1.45 4.59 -5.29
N LEU A 51 -1.84 5.54 -4.43
CA LEU A 51 -2.96 5.37 -3.50
C LEU A 51 -4.24 5.84 -4.18
N VAL A 52 -5.10 4.88 -4.51
CA VAL A 52 -6.38 5.15 -5.17
C VAL A 52 -7.44 5.44 -4.12
N VAL A 53 -8.13 6.57 -4.24
CA VAL A 53 -9.25 6.95 -3.39
C VAL A 53 -10.49 7.21 -4.23
N THR A 54 -11.67 7.15 -3.61
CA THR A 54 -12.96 7.57 -4.18
C THR A 54 -13.65 8.49 -3.20
N THR A 55 -14.50 9.40 -3.70
CA THR A 55 -15.32 10.27 -2.84
C THR A 55 -16.19 9.47 -1.89
N ARG A 56 -16.74 8.33 -2.35
CA ARG A 56 -17.52 7.42 -1.53
C ARG A 56 -16.66 6.81 -0.40
N GLY A 57 -15.48 6.29 -0.71
CA GLY A 57 -14.58 5.72 0.28
C GLY A 57 -14.13 6.76 1.31
N LEU A 58 -13.88 8.00 0.87
CA LEU A 58 -13.53 9.11 1.78
C LEU A 58 -14.71 9.52 2.68
N ALA A 59 -15.94 9.47 2.17
CA ALA A 59 -17.13 9.74 2.98
C ALA A 59 -17.37 8.66 4.05
N GLU A 60 -17.05 7.41 3.76
CA GLU A 60 -17.19 6.27 4.68
C GLU A 60 -16.07 6.19 5.70
N ALA A 61 -14.80 6.33 5.28
CA ALA A 61 -13.62 6.10 6.11
C ALA A 61 -12.94 7.38 6.64
N GLY A 62 -13.20 8.51 6.01
CA GLY A 62 -12.64 9.82 6.38
C GLY A 62 -11.25 10.11 5.81
N LEU A 63 -10.90 11.41 5.82
CA LEU A 63 -9.59 11.90 5.38
C LEU A 63 -8.46 11.42 6.30
N ASP A 64 -8.71 11.23 7.58
CA ASP A 64 -7.71 10.74 8.55
C ASP A 64 -7.28 9.31 8.22
N ASN A 65 -8.20 8.47 7.72
CA ASN A 65 -7.86 7.13 7.26
C ASN A 65 -6.95 7.18 6.01
N MET A 66 -7.24 8.07 5.06
CA MET A 66 -6.36 8.29 3.91
C MET A 66 -4.97 8.78 4.34
N ALA A 67 -4.92 9.76 5.24
CA ALA A 67 -3.66 10.27 5.80
C ALA A 67 -2.86 9.14 6.47
N ARG A 68 -3.54 8.25 7.17
CA ARG A 68 -2.91 7.08 7.79
C ARG A 68 -2.33 6.11 6.76
N HIS A 69 -3.03 5.85 5.67
CA HIS A 69 -2.50 5.03 4.58
C HIS A 69 -1.25 5.64 3.95
N ILE A 70 -1.26 6.96 3.71
CA ILE A 70 -0.08 7.69 3.21
C ILE A 70 1.10 7.53 4.17
N GLU A 71 0.89 7.80 5.46
CA GLU A 71 1.93 7.69 6.49
C GLU A 71 2.50 6.26 6.58
N ASN A 72 1.65 5.23 6.54
CA ASN A 72 2.08 3.83 6.56
C ASN A 72 3.01 3.53 5.37
N LEU A 73 2.60 3.92 4.16
CA LEU A 73 3.38 3.71 2.95
C LEU A 73 4.72 4.46 2.99
N GLN A 74 4.72 5.72 3.43
CA GLN A 74 5.95 6.51 3.59
C GLN A 74 6.89 5.90 4.63
N ASN A 75 6.35 5.41 5.76
CA ASN A 75 7.13 4.71 6.79
C ASN A 75 7.78 3.43 6.25
N MET A 76 7.14 2.76 5.27
CA MET A 76 7.69 1.61 4.56
C MET A 76 8.64 1.99 3.41
N GLY A 77 9.00 3.28 3.28
CA GLY A 77 9.96 3.76 2.29
C GLY A 77 9.35 4.07 0.91
N GLN A 78 8.03 4.08 0.80
CA GLN A 78 7.36 4.34 -0.48
C GLN A 78 7.18 5.83 -0.75
N THR A 79 7.45 6.25 -1.97
CA THR A 79 6.95 7.52 -2.50
C THR A 79 5.51 7.32 -2.94
N VAL A 80 4.62 8.18 -2.46
CA VAL A 80 3.17 8.05 -2.65
C VAL A 80 2.65 9.16 -3.56
N VAL A 81 1.89 8.76 -4.57
CA VAL A 81 1.03 9.64 -5.35
C VAL A 81 -0.41 9.25 -5.05
N VAL A 82 -1.25 10.22 -4.72
CA VAL A 82 -2.69 9.98 -4.50
C VAL A 82 -3.45 10.22 -5.80
N THR A 83 -4.39 9.36 -6.12
CA THR A 83 -5.30 9.57 -7.25
C THR A 83 -6.76 9.41 -6.83
N LEU A 84 -7.61 10.33 -7.27
CA LEU A 84 -9.05 10.19 -7.16
C LEU A 84 -9.57 9.43 -8.39
N ASN A 85 -10.11 8.23 -8.17
CA ASN A 85 -10.88 7.55 -9.20
C ASN A 85 -12.24 8.24 -9.32
N ARG A 86 -12.33 9.17 -10.27
CA ARG A 86 -13.44 10.13 -10.41
C ARG A 86 -14.68 9.47 -10.94
N PHE A 87 -15.81 9.73 -10.28
CA PHE A 87 -17.16 9.45 -10.80
C PHE A 87 -17.76 10.71 -11.44
N GLY A 88 -18.70 10.52 -12.35
CA GLY A 88 -19.37 11.64 -13.04
C GLY A 88 -20.13 12.60 -12.10
N THR A 89 -20.37 12.20 -10.85
CA THR A 89 -21.00 13.02 -9.80
C THR A 89 -20.00 13.88 -9.01
N ASP A 90 -18.69 13.64 -9.15
CA ASP A 90 -17.68 14.36 -8.41
C ASP A 90 -17.46 15.76 -9.00
N THR A 91 -17.48 16.77 -8.14
CA THR A 91 -17.34 18.16 -8.54
C THR A 91 -15.87 18.59 -8.63
N GLN A 92 -15.61 19.66 -9.38
CA GLN A 92 -14.27 20.26 -9.43
C GLN A 92 -13.83 20.74 -8.05
N GLN A 93 -14.75 21.28 -7.25
CA GLN A 93 -14.46 21.69 -5.88
C GLN A 93 -13.92 20.54 -5.03
N THR A 94 -14.53 19.35 -5.12
CA THR A 94 -14.06 18.14 -4.40
C THR A 94 -12.65 17.76 -4.81
N ILE A 95 -12.32 17.85 -6.08
CA ILE A 95 -10.98 17.57 -6.61
C ILE A 95 -9.96 18.57 -6.04
N ASP A 96 -10.30 19.86 -6.05
CA ASP A 96 -9.42 20.93 -5.57
C ASP A 96 -9.19 20.84 -4.06
N GLU A 97 -10.22 20.51 -3.28
CA GLU A 97 -10.13 20.29 -1.84
C GLU A 97 -9.22 19.09 -1.52
N LEU A 98 -9.38 17.98 -2.24
CA LEU A 98 -8.54 16.79 -2.06
C LEU A 98 -7.09 17.06 -2.45
N LYS A 99 -6.86 17.75 -3.56
CA LYS A 99 -5.53 18.19 -3.98
C LYS A 99 -4.86 19.07 -2.93
N ALA A 100 -5.59 20.03 -2.38
CA ALA A 100 -5.09 20.91 -1.32
C ALA A 100 -4.76 20.11 -0.03
N TYR A 101 -5.55 19.09 0.28
CA TYR A 101 -5.29 18.20 1.42
C TYR A 101 -4.04 17.35 1.20
N CYS A 102 -3.88 16.74 0.01
CA CYS A 102 -2.67 15.98 -0.34
C CYS A 102 -1.40 16.85 -0.26
N ASN A 103 -1.46 18.09 -0.76
CA ASN A 103 -0.35 19.04 -0.66
C ASN A 103 0.05 19.33 0.79
N LYS A 104 -0.91 19.43 1.73
CA LYS A 104 -0.62 19.59 3.17
C LYS A 104 0.08 18.37 3.76
N LEU A 105 -0.18 17.18 3.23
CA LEU A 105 0.47 15.93 3.63
C LEU A 105 1.81 15.69 2.91
N GLY A 106 2.21 16.60 2.02
CA GLY A 106 3.47 16.49 1.27
C GLY A 106 3.46 15.37 0.23
N VAL A 107 2.30 15.07 -0.35
CA VAL A 107 2.15 14.07 -1.43
C VAL A 107 1.50 14.68 -2.65
N ASP A 108 1.92 14.22 -3.82
CA ASP A 108 1.37 14.64 -5.10
C ASP A 108 0.01 14.00 -5.36
N PHE A 109 -0.80 14.70 -6.15
CA PHE A 109 -2.16 14.28 -6.49
C PHE A 109 -2.46 14.53 -7.96
N ALA A 110 -3.10 13.55 -8.62
CA ALA A 110 -3.73 13.72 -9.93
C ALA A 110 -5.07 12.98 -9.99
N PRO A 111 -6.11 13.54 -10.65
CA PRO A 111 -7.36 12.83 -10.87
C PRO A 111 -7.18 11.70 -11.89
N ASN A 112 -8.03 10.69 -11.80
CA ASN A 112 -8.13 9.59 -12.76
C ASN A 112 -9.55 9.52 -13.30
N GLU A 113 -9.73 9.85 -14.56
CA GLU A 113 -11.00 9.82 -15.30
C GLU A 113 -11.04 8.69 -16.34
N ALA A 114 -10.19 7.68 -16.20
CA ALA A 114 -10.08 6.59 -17.18
C ALA A 114 -11.41 5.86 -17.44
N TYR A 115 -12.28 5.79 -16.44
CA TYR A 115 -13.62 5.21 -16.61
C TYR A 115 -14.49 5.99 -17.61
N LEU A 116 -14.37 7.32 -17.63
CA LEU A 116 -15.17 8.20 -18.49
C LEU A 116 -14.51 8.43 -19.85
N HIS A 117 -13.19 8.54 -19.90
CA HIS A 117 -12.44 9.02 -21.05
C HIS A 117 -11.32 8.05 -21.52
N GLY A 118 -11.28 6.83 -20.98
CA GLY A 118 -10.22 5.87 -21.34
C GLY A 118 -8.83 6.39 -20.99
N GLY A 119 -7.85 6.11 -21.85
CA GLY A 119 -6.46 6.50 -21.64
C GLY A 119 -6.23 8.00 -21.50
N GLU A 120 -6.98 8.81 -22.22
CA GLU A 120 -6.90 10.28 -22.13
C GLU A 120 -7.25 10.78 -20.72
N GLY A 121 -8.22 10.12 -20.05
CA GLY A 121 -8.64 10.48 -18.70
C GLY A 121 -7.61 10.20 -17.59
N CYS A 122 -6.50 9.52 -17.88
CA CYS A 122 -5.44 9.27 -16.91
C CYS A 122 -4.06 9.79 -17.35
N GLU A 123 -4.00 10.62 -18.39
CA GLU A 123 -2.73 11.13 -18.92
C GLU A 123 -1.99 12.01 -17.90
N GLU A 124 -2.69 12.87 -17.16
CA GLU A 124 -2.11 13.68 -16.08
C GLU A 124 -1.47 12.80 -14.99
N LEU A 125 -2.20 11.78 -14.54
CA LEU A 125 -1.68 10.81 -13.58
C LEU A 125 -0.45 10.09 -14.12
N ALA A 126 -0.48 9.64 -15.36
CA ALA A 126 0.65 8.93 -15.98
C ALA A 126 1.90 9.80 -16.05
N LYS A 127 1.77 11.07 -16.48
CA LYS A 127 2.88 12.04 -16.51
C LYS A 127 3.44 12.29 -15.11
N LEU A 128 2.56 12.44 -14.12
CA LEU A 128 2.97 12.62 -12.72
C LEU A 128 3.73 11.39 -12.21
N CYS A 129 3.26 10.18 -12.50
CA CYS A 129 3.93 8.93 -12.11
C CYS A 129 5.34 8.84 -12.72
N LEU A 130 5.48 9.12 -14.02
CA LEU A 130 6.79 9.10 -14.69
C LEU A 130 7.75 10.11 -14.05
N LYS A 131 7.31 11.33 -13.84
CA LYS A 131 8.09 12.37 -13.15
C LYS A 131 8.51 11.91 -11.75
N THR A 132 7.59 11.36 -10.98
CA THR A 132 7.86 10.88 -9.62
C THR A 132 8.91 9.77 -9.61
N ILE A 133 8.83 8.81 -10.54
CA ILE A 133 9.80 7.72 -10.66
C ILE A 133 11.20 8.25 -11.01
N GLU A 134 11.29 9.29 -11.84
CA GLU A 134 12.56 9.88 -12.26
C GLU A 134 13.19 10.77 -11.18
N GLU A 135 12.39 11.63 -10.53
CA GLU A 135 12.89 12.65 -9.61
C GLU A 135 12.94 12.18 -8.15
N HIS A 136 11.95 11.39 -7.73
CA HIS A 136 11.73 11.01 -6.34
C HIS A 136 11.30 9.54 -6.17
N PRO A 137 12.07 8.55 -6.69
CA PRO A 137 11.69 7.15 -6.53
C PRO A 137 11.65 6.73 -5.07
N SER A 138 10.88 5.70 -4.76
CA SER A 138 10.86 5.07 -3.43
C SER A 138 12.27 4.65 -2.99
N SER A 139 12.53 4.76 -1.71
CA SER A 139 13.73 4.19 -1.10
C SER A 139 13.64 2.66 -0.98
N ASP A 140 14.65 2.04 -0.42
CA ASP A 140 14.59 0.63 -0.05
C ASP A 140 13.42 0.39 0.91
N ILE A 141 12.76 -0.76 0.75
CA ILE A 141 11.60 -1.11 1.55
C ILE A 141 12.03 -1.25 3.02
N LYS A 142 11.34 -0.51 3.88
CA LYS A 142 11.44 -0.64 5.33
C LYS A 142 10.34 -1.58 5.79
N PHE A 143 10.69 -2.82 6.03
CA PHE A 143 9.75 -3.84 6.47
C PHE A 143 9.23 -3.56 7.87
N VAL A 144 7.95 -3.85 8.11
CA VAL A 144 7.31 -3.62 9.41
C VAL A 144 7.91 -4.51 10.50
N TYR A 145 8.34 -5.71 10.14
CA TYR A 145 8.93 -6.69 11.06
C TYR A 145 10.13 -7.39 10.44
N ASP A 146 11.01 -7.93 11.30
CA ASP A 146 12.08 -8.84 10.90
C ASP A 146 11.56 -10.27 10.83
N LEU A 147 12.12 -11.10 9.93
CA LEU A 147 11.78 -12.53 9.86
C LEU A 147 12.25 -13.27 11.10
N GLU A 148 13.32 -12.79 11.75
CA GLU A 148 13.84 -13.38 12.99
C GLU A 148 12.99 -13.06 14.24
N ASP A 149 12.10 -12.08 14.16
CA ASP A 149 11.12 -11.83 15.22
C ASP A 149 10.23 -13.07 15.47
N SER A 150 9.79 -13.28 16.71
CA SER A 150 8.76 -14.27 16.98
C SER A 150 7.44 -13.91 16.33
N VAL A 151 6.56 -14.88 16.10
CA VAL A 151 5.22 -14.63 15.51
C VAL A 151 4.45 -13.60 16.33
N GLU A 152 4.52 -13.65 17.66
CA GLU A 152 3.88 -12.67 18.56
C GLU A 152 4.40 -11.25 18.29
N VAL A 153 5.73 -11.07 18.21
CA VAL A 153 6.36 -9.77 17.93
C VAL A 153 6.01 -9.25 16.55
N LYS A 154 5.97 -10.10 15.53
CA LYS A 154 5.53 -9.69 14.17
C LYS A 154 4.11 -9.15 14.18
N ILE A 155 3.18 -9.87 14.84
CA ILE A 155 1.78 -9.43 14.98
C ILE A 155 1.70 -8.09 15.73
N GLU A 156 2.42 -7.95 16.84
CA GLU A 156 2.45 -6.70 17.60
C GLU A 156 2.99 -5.52 16.78
N LYS A 157 4.04 -5.73 15.99
CA LYS A 157 4.59 -4.68 15.12
C LYS A 157 3.58 -4.23 14.08
N ILE A 158 2.90 -5.15 13.39
CA ILE A 158 1.84 -4.81 12.45
C ILE A 158 0.72 -4.04 13.16
N ALA A 159 0.21 -4.56 14.27
CA ALA A 159 -0.89 -3.94 15.00
C ALA A 159 -0.54 -2.52 15.47
N LYS A 160 0.67 -2.30 15.99
CA LYS A 160 1.10 -1.01 16.52
C LYS A 160 1.49 -0.02 15.42
N GLN A 161 2.27 -0.46 14.42
CA GLN A 161 2.80 0.44 13.38
C GLN A 161 1.80 0.74 12.27
N VAL A 162 1.05 -0.26 11.80
CA VAL A 162 0.08 -0.10 10.72
C VAL A 162 -1.26 0.40 11.25
N TYR A 163 -1.78 -0.23 12.33
CA TYR A 163 -3.11 0.05 12.88
C TYR A 163 -3.13 0.97 14.10
N ARG A 164 -1.98 1.40 14.62
CA ARG A 164 -1.85 2.21 15.84
C ARG A 164 -2.54 1.60 17.06
N ALA A 165 -2.56 0.28 17.16
CA ALA A 165 -3.12 -0.39 18.32
C ALA A 165 -2.38 0.01 19.61
N GLY A 166 -3.10 0.36 20.65
CA GLY A 166 -2.52 0.67 21.96
C GLY A 166 -1.95 -0.58 22.64
N ARG A 167 -2.60 -1.72 22.45
CA ARG A 167 -2.17 -3.03 22.95
C ARG A 167 -2.66 -4.15 22.05
N VAL A 168 -2.02 -5.32 22.17
CA VAL A 168 -2.42 -6.56 21.51
C VAL A 168 -2.69 -7.61 22.56
N GLU A 169 -3.80 -8.30 22.45
CA GLU A 169 -4.18 -9.40 23.35
C GLU A 169 -4.31 -10.70 22.54
N PHE A 170 -3.68 -11.73 23.03
CA PHE A 170 -3.72 -13.05 22.40
C PHE A 170 -4.59 -14.00 23.21
N THR A 171 -5.59 -14.57 22.56
CA THR A 171 -6.40 -15.63 23.18
C THR A 171 -5.56 -16.89 23.44
N SER A 172 -6.02 -17.75 24.34
CA SER A 172 -5.35 -19.05 24.60
C SER A 172 -5.27 -19.91 23.32
N LYS A 173 -6.25 -19.80 22.41
CA LYS A 173 -6.24 -20.48 21.11
C LYS A 173 -5.13 -19.92 20.21
N ALA A 174 -4.97 -18.60 20.16
CA ALA A 174 -3.91 -17.94 19.38
C ALA A 174 -2.53 -18.35 19.89
N ARG A 175 -2.30 -18.33 21.21
CA ARG A 175 -1.02 -18.77 21.81
C ARG A 175 -0.67 -20.21 21.43
N LYS A 176 -1.59 -21.15 21.57
CA LYS A 176 -1.39 -22.54 21.14
C LYS A 176 -1.11 -22.68 19.63
N ALA A 177 -1.68 -21.81 18.80
CA ALA A 177 -1.40 -21.81 17.38
C ALA A 177 0.02 -21.31 17.09
N MET A 178 0.48 -20.26 17.76
CA MET A 178 1.85 -19.75 17.63
C MET A 178 2.89 -20.77 18.11
N GLU A 179 2.64 -21.47 19.21
CA GLU A 179 3.49 -22.59 19.67
C GLU A 179 3.65 -23.66 18.58
N ARG A 180 2.54 -24.10 17.96
CA ARG A 180 2.60 -25.09 16.87
C ARG A 180 3.32 -24.58 15.63
N ILE A 181 3.20 -23.28 15.29
CA ILE A 181 3.92 -22.68 14.17
C ILE A 181 5.44 -22.78 14.44
N ALA A 182 5.87 -22.51 15.68
CA ALA A 182 7.28 -22.64 16.07
C ALA A 182 7.74 -24.09 16.06
N GLU A 183 6.94 -25.04 16.58
CA GLU A 183 7.23 -26.49 16.53
C GLU A 183 7.40 -26.99 15.08
N TRP A 184 6.69 -26.42 14.13
CA TRP A 184 6.81 -26.77 12.71
C TRP A 184 7.97 -26.06 11.99
N GLY A 185 8.70 -25.19 12.67
CA GLY A 185 9.79 -24.41 12.09
C GLY A 185 9.33 -23.36 11.09
N LEU A 186 8.09 -22.88 11.22
CA LEU A 186 7.49 -21.87 10.34
C LEU A 186 7.49 -20.45 10.95
N ASP A 187 8.05 -20.29 12.14
CA ASP A 187 8.10 -19.03 12.88
C ASP A 187 8.92 -17.92 12.15
N LYS A 188 9.83 -18.32 11.25
CA LYS A 188 10.61 -17.39 10.41
C LYS A 188 9.96 -16.99 9.09
N MET A 189 8.76 -17.52 8.81
CA MET A 189 8.01 -17.10 7.63
C MET A 189 7.41 -15.71 7.81
N PRO A 190 7.19 -14.96 6.70
CA PRO A 190 6.34 -13.78 6.76
C PRO A 190 4.93 -14.14 7.23
N ILE A 191 4.26 -13.22 7.90
CA ILE A 191 2.92 -13.45 8.44
C ILE A 191 1.84 -12.67 7.67
N CYS A 192 0.66 -13.26 7.60
CA CYS A 192 -0.55 -12.62 7.10
C CYS A 192 -1.58 -12.57 8.24
N VAL A 193 -1.86 -11.37 8.75
CA VAL A 193 -2.80 -11.11 9.86
C VAL A 193 -4.10 -10.56 9.29
#